data_d90a7bff3200e8b5e0627eb7a98c0471
#
_entry.id   d90a7bff3200e8b5e0627eb7a98c0471
#
_cell.length_a   1.000
_cell.length_b   1.000
_cell.length_c   1.000
_cell.angle_alpha   90.00
_cell.angle_beta   90.00
_cell.angle_gamma   90.00
#
_symmetry.space_group_name_H-M   'P 1'
#
loop_
_entity.id
_entity.type
_entity.pdbx_description
1 polymer ?
#
loop_
_entity_poly.entity_id
_entity_poly.type
_entity_poly.pdbx_seq_one_letter_code
_entity_poly.pdbx_strand_id
1 'polypeptide(L)'
;YISKKYESQLLQGTEPLEVTLGKYQLVPPTEPPVEGEEEEIYRVVPVGDPVKIGAAVPLVDNPVHCKKTLTLTDGSEVGYLMYNSFTAGTKESPEKYNAELREWSDELAQKNIHEVILDLRYNKGGSIDCVQLLSTMLVSSYYLDQTMGFLEYNDKNTDKDVTLTFCL
;
A
#
# COMPACT_ATOMS: atom_id res chain seq x y z
N TYR A 1 -4.05 3.92 25.62
CA TYR A 1 -4.26 5.18 24.91
C TYR A 1 -2.90 5.86 24.73
N ILE A 2 -2.46 5.97 23.49
CA ILE A 2 -1.27 6.75 23.16
C ILE A 2 -1.78 8.13 22.73
N SER A 3 -1.40 9.18 23.45
CA SER A 3 -1.71 10.54 23.06
C SER A 3 -1.08 10.83 21.68
N LYS A 4 -1.81 11.45 20.76
CA LYS A 4 -1.28 11.88 19.44
C LYS A 4 0.04 12.63 19.51
N LYS A 5 0.30 13.31 20.64
CA LYS A 5 1.55 14.02 20.89
C LYS A 5 2.78 13.10 20.92
N TYR A 6 2.62 11.84 21.34
CA TYR A 6 3.72 10.87 21.47
C TYR A 6 3.71 9.78 20.39
N GLU A 7 2.67 9.75 19.54
CA GLU A 7 2.51 8.72 18.52
C GLU A 7 3.70 8.68 17.56
N SER A 8 4.12 9.83 17.05
CA SER A 8 5.25 9.89 16.12
C SER A 8 6.58 9.51 16.78
N GLN A 9 6.78 9.88 18.05
CA GLN A 9 7.99 9.51 18.79
C GLN A 9 8.07 8.02 19.07
N LEU A 10 6.92 7.39 19.35
CA LEU A 10 6.83 5.95 19.61
C LEU A 10 6.98 5.13 18.33
N LEU A 11 6.34 5.57 17.22
CA LEU A 11 6.37 4.83 15.95
C LEU A 11 7.66 5.05 15.16
N GLN A 12 8.40 6.13 15.40
CA GLN A 12 9.66 6.45 14.72
C GLN A 12 10.89 6.23 15.61
N GLY A 13 10.69 5.74 16.83
CA GLY A 13 11.78 5.52 17.78
C GLY A 13 12.73 4.41 17.33
N THR A 14 14.02 4.63 17.51
CA THR A 14 15.09 3.65 17.23
C THR A 14 15.29 2.65 18.38
N GLU A 15 14.66 2.90 19.53
CA GLU A 15 14.78 2.07 20.73
C GLU A 15 13.60 1.10 20.85
N PRO A 16 13.81 -0.09 21.40
CA PRO A 16 12.74 -1.01 21.74
C PRO A 16 11.74 -0.38 22.71
N LEU A 17 10.47 -0.69 22.52
CA LEU A 17 9.39 -0.19 23.37
C LEU A 17 8.81 -1.30 24.22
N GLU A 18 8.39 -0.97 25.42
CA GLU A 18 7.58 -1.82 26.28
C GLU A 18 6.16 -1.24 26.36
N VAL A 19 5.18 -1.99 25.89
CA VAL A 19 3.79 -1.53 25.77
C VAL A 19 2.89 -2.40 26.63
N THR A 20 2.13 -1.79 27.51
CA THR A 20 1.08 -2.47 28.28
C THR A 20 -0.28 -2.08 27.73
N LEU A 21 -1.12 -3.07 27.39
CA LEU A 21 -2.50 -2.81 27.01
C LEU A 21 -3.26 -2.22 28.19
N GLY A 22 -4.14 -1.26 27.92
CA GLY A 22 -4.97 -0.63 28.94
C GLY A 22 -6.44 -0.73 28.60
N LYS A 23 -7.26 -0.92 29.59
CA LYS A 23 -8.72 -0.88 29.49
C LYS A 23 -9.23 0.38 30.18
N TYR A 24 -10.15 1.10 29.54
CA TYR A 24 -10.91 2.14 30.21
C TYR A 24 -11.82 1.53 31.29
N GLN A 25 -11.66 1.99 32.50
CA GLN A 25 -12.48 1.56 33.63
C GLN A 25 -12.94 2.78 34.41
N LEU A 26 -14.22 2.79 34.74
CA LEU A 26 -14.79 3.75 35.68
C LEU A 26 -14.16 3.49 37.05
N VAL A 27 -13.54 4.48 37.64
CA VAL A 27 -12.95 4.42 38.99
C VAL A 27 -13.73 5.36 39.90
N PRO A 28 -14.05 4.94 41.13
CA PRO A 28 -14.64 5.85 42.08
C PRO A 28 -13.72 7.04 42.33
N PRO A 29 -14.26 8.24 42.49
CA PRO A 29 -13.48 9.43 42.81
C PRO A 29 -12.68 9.22 44.10
N THR A 30 -11.44 9.65 44.09
CA THR A 30 -10.52 9.54 45.25
C THR A 30 -10.83 10.56 46.33
N GLU A 31 -11.63 11.58 46.04
CA GLU A 31 -12.14 12.60 46.98
C GLU A 31 -13.65 12.68 46.84
N PRO A 32 -14.39 13.00 47.91
CA PRO A 32 -15.84 13.15 47.85
C PRO A 32 -16.19 14.24 46.83
N PRO A 33 -17.16 14.02 45.94
CA PRO A 33 -17.56 15.00 44.93
C PRO A 33 -18.07 16.26 45.64
N VAL A 34 -17.69 17.42 45.07
CA VAL A 34 -18.26 18.71 45.47
C VAL A 34 -19.77 18.67 45.09
N GLU A 35 -20.61 19.15 46.01
CA GLU A 35 -22.07 19.13 45.82
C GLU A 35 -22.46 19.72 44.46
N GLY A 36 -23.00 18.87 43.56
CA GLY A 36 -23.51 19.27 42.24
C GLY A 36 -22.69 18.81 41.00
N GLU A 37 -21.54 18.15 41.17
CA GLU A 37 -20.79 17.58 40.05
C GLU A 37 -20.62 16.07 40.21
N GLU A 38 -21.36 15.29 39.42
CA GLU A 38 -21.09 13.87 39.21
C GLU A 38 -20.02 13.74 38.09
N GLU A 39 -18.75 13.79 38.45
CA GLU A 39 -17.67 13.55 37.51
C GLU A 39 -17.39 12.05 37.43
N GLU A 40 -17.82 11.41 36.34
CA GLU A 40 -17.42 10.04 36.01
C GLU A 40 -15.94 10.03 35.60
N ILE A 41 -15.07 9.54 36.49
CA ILE A 41 -13.63 9.48 36.21
C ILE A 41 -13.28 8.14 35.55
N TYR A 42 -12.96 8.18 34.26
CA TYR A 42 -12.42 7.03 33.55
C TYR A 42 -10.89 7.05 33.59
N ARG A 43 -10.31 5.94 34.02
CA ARG A 43 -8.86 5.76 34.01
C ARG A 43 -8.49 4.56 33.13
N VAL A 44 -7.29 4.61 32.53
CA VAL A 44 -6.72 3.48 31.82
C VAL A 44 -6.04 2.58 32.85
N VAL A 45 -6.60 1.38 33.04
CA VAL A 45 -6.03 0.39 33.92
C VAL A 45 -5.27 -0.64 33.10
N PRO A 46 -4.00 -0.93 33.43
CA PRO A 46 -3.21 -1.95 32.71
C PRO A 46 -3.89 -3.32 32.73
N VAL A 47 -3.83 -4.01 31.59
CA VAL A 47 -4.38 -5.37 31.44
C VAL A 47 -3.31 -6.28 30.83
N GLY A 48 -2.95 -7.32 31.58
CA GLY A 48 -1.92 -8.29 31.17
C GLY A 48 -0.50 -7.82 31.37
N ASP A 49 0.44 -8.64 30.92
CA ASP A 49 1.84 -8.35 31.02
C ASP A 49 2.33 -7.38 29.92
N PRO A 50 3.38 -6.61 30.17
CA PRO A 50 3.98 -5.75 29.16
C PRO A 50 4.50 -6.57 27.96
N VAL A 51 4.25 -6.06 26.75
CA VAL A 51 4.76 -6.63 25.50
C VAL A 51 5.93 -5.80 25.00
N LYS A 52 7.07 -6.46 24.77
CA LYS A 52 8.22 -5.80 24.17
C LYS A 52 8.09 -5.76 22.66
N ILE A 53 8.13 -4.55 22.12
CA ILE A 53 8.17 -4.29 20.68
C ILE A 53 9.62 -3.94 20.34
N GLY A 54 10.17 -4.59 19.33
CA GLY A 54 11.53 -4.28 18.85
C GLY A 54 11.66 -2.85 18.35
N ALA A 55 12.90 -2.39 18.19
CA ALA A 55 13.16 -1.10 17.57
C ALA A 55 12.52 -1.00 16.18
N ALA A 56 12.12 0.21 15.80
CA ALA A 56 11.62 0.46 14.45
C ALA A 56 12.70 0.13 13.42
N VAL A 57 12.34 -0.62 12.39
CA VAL A 57 13.22 -0.95 11.27
C VAL A 57 12.71 -0.27 10.00
N PRO A 58 13.59 0.22 9.12
CA PRO A 58 13.16 0.76 7.84
C PRO A 58 12.44 -0.33 7.04
N LEU A 59 11.22 -0.06 6.65
CA LEU A 59 10.45 -0.91 5.75
C LEU A 59 10.55 -0.34 4.33
N VAL A 60 11.06 -1.13 3.40
CA VAL A 60 10.93 -0.84 1.97
C VAL A 60 9.62 -1.48 1.50
N ASP A 61 8.62 -0.64 1.28
CA ASP A 61 7.34 -1.08 0.71
C ASP A 61 7.52 -1.34 -0.79
N ASN A 62 7.75 -2.61 -1.15
CA ASN A 62 7.83 -3.02 -2.55
C ASN A 62 6.41 -3.11 -3.13
N PRO A 63 6.03 -2.28 -4.11
CA PRO A 63 4.70 -2.33 -4.72
C PRO A 63 4.44 -3.63 -5.48
N VAL A 64 5.48 -4.27 -6.02
CA VAL A 64 5.40 -5.62 -6.60
C VAL A 64 5.42 -6.63 -5.46
N HIS A 65 4.27 -6.78 -4.80
CA HIS A 65 4.17 -7.56 -3.56
C HIS A 65 4.35 -9.05 -3.77
N CYS A 66 3.77 -9.58 -4.84
CA CYS A 66 3.89 -10.98 -5.22
C CYS A 66 3.80 -11.14 -6.73
N LYS A 67 4.75 -11.83 -7.32
CA LYS A 67 4.71 -12.27 -8.72
C LYS A 67 5.05 -13.76 -8.79
N LYS A 68 4.27 -14.53 -9.53
CA LYS A 68 4.47 -15.98 -9.69
C LYS A 68 3.71 -16.53 -10.89
N THR A 69 4.10 -17.72 -11.33
CA THR A 69 3.32 -18.55 -12.25
C THR A 69 2.48 -19.53 -11.45
N LEU A 70 1.21 -19.68 -11.81
CA LEU A 70 0.27 -20.65 -11.25
C LEU A 70 -0.06 -21.68 -12.30
N THR A 71 0.00 -22.97 -11.91
CA THR A 71 -0.47 -24.06 -12.76
C THR A 71 -1.93 -24.38 -12.41
N LEU A 72 -2.79 -24.32 -13.38
CA LEU A 72 -4.21 -24.64 -13.24
C LEU A 72 -4.45 -26.16 -13.25
N THR A 73 -5.68 -26.56 -12.95
CA THR A 73 -6.05 -27.99 -12.86
C THR A 73 -6.01 -28.72 -14.21
N ASP A 74 -6.08 -28.01 -15.32
CA ASP A 74 -5.95 -28.53 -16.68
C ASP A 74 -4.50 -28.58 -17.17
N GLY A 75 -3.54 -28.15 -16.34
CA GLY A 75 -2.12 -28.09 -16.66
C GLY A 75 -1.67 -26.82 -17.36
N SER A 76 -2.56 -25.89 -17.70
CA SER A 76 -2.18 -24.58 -18.22
C SER A 76 -1.54 -23.72 -17.16
N GLU A 77 -0.75 -22.72 -17.59
CA GLU A 77 -0.07 -21.79 -16.69
C GLU A 77 -0.59 -20.38 -16.89
N VAL A 78 -0.75 -19.64 -15.78
CA VAL A 78 -1.13 -18.24 -15.75
C VAL A 78 -0.16 -17.44 -14.88
N GLY A 79 0.13 -16.20 -15.29
CA GLY A 79 0.86 -15.26 -14.46
C GLY A 79 -0.03 -14.71 -13.35
N TYR A 80 0.52 -14.53 -12.15
CA TYR A 80 -0.14 -13.84 -11.05
C TYR A 80 0.72 -12.67 -10.58
N LEU A 81 0.15 -11.48 -10.57
CA LEU A 81 0.77 -10.27 -10.08
C LEU A 81 -0.12 -9.60 -9.03
N MET A 82 0.40 -9.43 -7.82
CA MET A 82 -0.19 -8.57 -6.80
C MET A 82 0.60 -7.27 -6.72
N TYR A 83 -0.04 -6.16 -7.10
CA TYR A 83 0.59 -4.85 -7.23
C TYR A 83 -0.12 -3.81 -6.38
N ASN A 84 0.56 -3.33 -5.33
CA ASN A 84 -0.06 -2.58 -4.24
C ASN A 84 0.01 -1.06 -4.42
N SER A 85 0.84 -0.56 -5.33
CA SER A 85 0.96 0.88 -5.60
C SER A 85 1.55 1.12 -6.98
N PHE A 86 1.03 2.09 -7.73
CA PHE A 86 1.60 2.53 -9.00
C PHE A 86 2.80 3.44 -8.76
N THR A 87 3.95 2.83 -8.46
CA THR A 87 5.22 3.49 -8.11
C THR A 87 6.33 2.93 -8.98
N ALA A 88 7.04 3.81 -9.73
CA ALA A 88 8.07 3.42 -10.67
C ALA A 88 9.34 2.86 -9.99
N GLY A 89 9.70 3.42 -8.84
CA GLY A 89 10.90 3.04 -8.12
C GLY A 89 11.06 3.76 -6.79
N THR A 90 12.29 3.79 -6.30
CA THR A 90 12.69 4.53 -5.10
C THR A 90 13.41 5.82 -5.48
N LYS A 91 13.70 6.66 -4.48
CA LYS A 91 14.49 7.88 -4.69
C LYS A 91 15.89 7.58 -5.24
N GLU A 92 16.49 6.47 -4.78
CA GLU A 92 17.83 6.01 -5.19
C GLU A 92 17.81 5.25 -6.51
N SER A 93 16.67 4.66 -6.87
CA SER A 93 16.49 3.87 -8.10
C SER A 93 15.09 4.13 -8.68
N PRO A 94 14.91 5.23 -9.42
CA PRO A 94 13.59 5.73 -9.84
C PRO A 94 12.75 4.76 -10.69
N GLU A 95 13.40 3.86 -11.44
CA GLU A 95 12.73 2.90 -12.34
C GLU A 95 12.78 1.45 -11.84
N LYS A 96 13.21 1.22 -10.62
CA LYS A 96 13.42 -0.13 -10.07
C LYS A 96 12.21 -1.06 -10.25
N TYR A 97 11.03 -0.59 -9.91
CA TYR A 97 9.83 -1.42 -9.93
C TYR A 97 9.23 -1.56 -11.32
N ASN A 98 9.35 -0.53 -12.15
CA ASN A 98 8.99 -0.62 -13.57
C ASN A 98 9.90 -1.62 -14.30
N ALA A 99 11.20 -1.62 -14.01
CA ALA A 99 12.14 -2.60 -14.57
C ALA A 99 11.76 -4.04 -14.13
N GLU A 100 11.42 -4.22 -12.84
CA GLU A 100 10.98 -5.51 -12.31
C GLU A 100 9.70 -6.02 -12.99
N LEU A 101 8.76 -5.14 -13.32
CA LEU A 101 7.55 -5.50 -14.06
C LEU A 101 7.87 -5.91 -15.49
N ARG A 102 8.77 -5.18 -16.18
CA ARG A 102 9.21 -5.53 -17.55
C ARG A 102 9.88 -6.89 -17.59
N GLU A 103 10.83 -7.15 -16.69
CA GLU A 103 11.49 -8.46 -16.56
C GLU A 103 10.48 -9.59 -16.37
N TRP A 104 9.48 -9.39 -15.50
CA TRP A 104 8.44 -10.39 -15.30
C TRP A 104 7.57 -10.61 -16.55
N SER A 105 7.23 -9.57 -17.28
CA SER A 105 6.52 -9.69 -18.56
C SER A 105 7.32 -10.49 -19.58
N ASP A 106 8.62 -10.23 -19.69
CA ASP A 106 9.53 -10.96 -20.57
C ASP A 106 9.63 -12.44 -20.18
N GLU A 107 9.68 -12.75 -18.87
CA GLU A 107 9.64 -14.12 -18.37
C GLU A 107 8.36 -14.87 -18.77
N LEU A 108 7.20 -14.22 -18.68
CA LEU A 108 5.92 -14.79 -19.11
C LEU A 108 5.91 -15.05 -20.62
N ALA A 109 6.39 -14.09 -21.40
CA ALA A 109 6.49 -14.21 -22.86
C ALA A 109 7.40 -15.37 -23.26
N GLN A 110 8.58 -15.53 -22.61
CA GLN A 110 9.49 -16.64 -22.86
C GLN A 110 8.88 -18.00 -22.55
N LYS A 111 8.00 -18.05 -21.55
CA LYS A 111 7.25 -19.26 -21.17
C LYS A 111 5.97 -19.48 -22.02
N ASN A 112 5.69 -18.59 -22.94
CA ASN A 112 4.45 -18.59 -23.74
C ASN A 112 3.18 -18.52 -22.87
N ILE A 113 3.24 -17.78 -21.76
CA ILE A 113 2.11 -17.53 -20.86
C ILE A 113 1.43 -16.24 -21.32
N HIS A 114 0.16 -16.34 -21.73
CA HIS A 114 -0.61 -15.23 -22.29
C HIS A 114 -1.73 -14.73 -21.37
N GLU A 115 -1.94 -15.40 -20.25
CA GLU A 115 -2.98 -15.05 -19.31
C GLU A 115 -2.39 -14.58 -17.98
N VAL A 116 -2.95 -13.50 -17.44
CA VAL A 116 -2.47 -12.88 -16.20
C VAL A 116 -3.65 -12.61 -15.28
N ILE A 117 -3.49 -12.99 -14.03
CA ILE A 117 -4.35 -12.55 -12.92
C ILE A 117 -3.68 -11.33 -12.28
N LEU A 118 -4.28 -10.15 -12.46
CA LEU A 118 -3.83 -8.92 -11.85
C LEU A 118 -4.62 -8.66 -10.56
N ASP A 119 -3.94 -8.68 -9.42
CA ASP A 119 -4.52 -8.42 -8.11
C ASP A 119 -4.20 -7.00 -7.64
N LEU A 120 -5.19 -6.12 -7.71
CA LEU A 120 -5.12 -4.72 -7.27
C LEU A 120 -5.93 -4.45 -6.00
N ARG A 121 -6.36 -5.48 -5.27
CA ARG A 121 -7.23 -5.31 -4.08
C ARG A 121 -6.65 -4.39 -3.02
N TYR A 122 -5.33 -4.32 -2.90
CA TYR A 122 -4.63 -3.45 -1.95
C TYR A 122 -3.95 -2.27 -2.61
N ASN A 123 -4.19 -2.04 -3.91
CA ASN A 123 -3.59 -0.92 -4.62
C ASN A 123 -4.24 0.39 -4.20
N LYS A 124 -3.42 1.34 -3.77
CA LYS A 124 -3.84 2.66 -3.27
C LYS A 124 -3.78 3.75 -4.34
N GLY A 125 -3.50 3.39 -5.60
CA GLY A 125 -3.26 4.34 -6.67
C GLY A 125 -1.78 4.68 -6.85
N GLY A 126 -1.48 5.82 -7.48
CA GLY A 126 -0.12 6.30 -7.72
C GLY A 126 0.03 6.99 -9.07
N SER A 127 1.16 6.77 -9.76
CA SER A 127 1.49 7.41 -11.03
C SER A 127 0.68 6.85 -12.20
N ILE A 128 0.16 7.74 -13.02
CA ILE A 128 -0.52 7.39 -14.29
C ILE A 128 0.47 6.71 -15.26
N ASP A 129 1.74 7.12 -15.28
CA ASP A 129 2.74 6.50 -16.14
C ASP A 129 2.93 5.01 -15.81
N CYS A 130 2.89 4.64 -14.53
CA CYS A 130 2.93 3.24 -14.12
C CYS A 130 1.66 2.47 -14.51
N VAL A 131 0.48 3.13 -14.47
CA VAL A 131 -0.77 2.54 -14.99
C VAL A 131 -0.66 2.31 -16.49
N GLN A 132 -0.14 3.28 -17.23
CA GLN A 132 0.05 3.20 -18.68
C GLN A 132 1.02 2.07 -19.03
N LEU A 133 2.17 1.97 -18.36
CA LEU A 133 3.13 0.89 -18.53
C LEU A 133 2.48 -0.48 -18.30
N LEU A 134 1.87 -0.68 -17.14
CA LEU A 134 1.25 -1.97 -16.80
C LEU A 134 0.13 -2.34 -17.79
N SER A 135 -0.71 -1.38 -18.16
CA SER A 135 -1.78 -1.59 -19.15
C SER A 135 -1.20 -1.99 -20.51
N THR A 136 -0.11 -1.34 -20.95
CA THR A 136 0.57 -1.66 -22.20
C THR A 136 1.15 -3.08 -22.19
N MET A 137 1.69 -3.53 -21.06
CA MET A 137 2.24 -4.89 -20.93
C MET A 137 1.15 -5.98 -20.97
N LEU A 138 -0.09 -5.65 -20.61
CA LEU A 138 -1.20 -6.62 -20.49
C LEU A 138 -2.11 -6.66 -21.71
N VAL A 139 -2.01 -5.69 -22.64
CA VAL A 139 -2.82 -5.71 -23.87
C VAL A 139 -2.14 -6.49 -24.99
N SER A 140 -2.92 -6.90 -25.97
CA SER A 140 -2.39 -7.47 -27.22
C SER A 140 -1.53 -6.43 -27.95
N SER A 141 -0.46 -6.88 -28.60
CA SER A 141 0.39 -6.03 -29.45
C SER A 141 -0.38 -5.27 -30.54
N TYR A 142 -1.57 -5.75 -30.91
CA TYR A 142 -2.47 -5.06 -31.84
C TYR A 142 -2.90 -3.67 -31.34
N TYR A 143 -2.94 -3.44 -30.02
CA TYR A 143 -3.35 -2.17 -29.43
C TYR A 143 -2.21 -1.21 -29.15
N LEU A 144 -0.97 -1.60 -29.41
CA LEU A 144 0.17 -0.68 -29.28
C LEU A 144 -0.02 0.55 -30.16
N ASP A 145 0.41 1.69 -29.67
CA ASP A 145 0.26 3.02 -30.28
C ASP A 145 -1.20 3.51 -30.45
N GLN A 146 -2.19 2.75 -29.95
CA GLN A 146 -3.58 3.20 -29.91
C GLN A 146 -3.89 3.94 -28.62
N THR A 147 -4.94 4.74 -28.66
CA THR A 147 -5.41 5.50 -27.50
C THR A 147 -5.89 4.54 -26.41
N MET A 148 -5.31 4.66 -25.22
CA MET A 148 -5.73 3.98 -24.00
C MET A 148 -6.87 4.74 -23.30
N GLY A 149 -6.80 6.08 -23.29
CA GLY A 149 -7.78 6.94 -22.64
C GLY A 149 -7.39 8.40 -22.67
N PHE A 150 -8.21 9.21 -22.01
CA PHE A 150 -8.01 10.65 -21.91
C PHE A 150 -8.03 11.06 -20.44
N LEU A 151 -7.15 11.99 -20.07
CA LEU A 151 -7.20 12.72 -18.83
C LEU A 151 -7.74 14.11 -19.15
N GLU A 152 -8.97 14.37 -18.77
CA GLU A 152 -9.62 15.66 -18.95
C GLU A 152 -9.69 16.39 -17.62
N TYR A 153 -9.20 17.61 -17.60
CA TYR A 153 -9.25 18.47 -16.43
C TYR A 153 -10.46 19.41 -16.53
N ASN A 154 -10.70 20.17 -15.48
CA ASN A 154 -11.76 21.17 -15.47
C ASN A 154 -11.43 22.35 -16.42
N ASP A 155 -12.43 23.17 -16.71
CA ASP A 155 -12.37 24.28 -17.68
C ASP A 155 -11.22 25.27 -17.45
N LYS A 156 -10.63 25.30 -16.24
CA LYS A 156 -9.52 26.19 -15.89
C LYS A 156 -8.14 25.56 -16.14
N ASN A 157 -8.09 24.29 -16.48
CA ASN A 157 -6.86 23.51 -16.63
C ASN A 157 -6.88 22.62 -17.89
N THR A 158 -7.60 23.03 -18.94
CA THR A 158 -7.69 22.28 -20.20
C THR A 158 -6.34 22.17 -20.93
N ASP A 159 -5.40 23.06 -20.61
CA ASP A 159 -4.00 22.99 -21.05
C ASP A 159 -3.25 21.77 -20.51
N LYS A 160 -3.81 21.08 -19.50
CA LYS A 160 -3.26 19.86 -18.89
C LYS A 160 -3.93 18.57 -19.39
N ASP A 161 -4.88 18.68 -20.30
CA ASP A 161 -5.53 17.52 -20.90
C ASP A 161 -4.50 16.66 -21.64
N VAL A 162 -4.54 15.36 -21.40
CA VAL A 162 -3.56 14.42 -21.96
C VAL A 162 -4.26 13.22 -22.57
N THR A 163 -3.84 12.85 -23.77
CA THR A 163 -4.19 11.58 -24.39
C THR A 163 -3.15 10.53 -23.98
N LEU A 164 -3.61 9.46 -23.38
CA LEU A 164 -2.77 8.31 -23.04
C LEU A 164 -2.82 7.28 -24.17
N THR A 165 -1.68 6.70 -24.51
CA THR A 165 -1.56 5.66 -25.53
C THR A 165 -0.93 4.41 -24.92
N PHE A 166 -1.19 3.24 -25.51
CA PHE A 166 -0.44 2.03 -25.17
C PHE A 166 0.95 2.12 -25.81
N CYS A 167 1.99 2.36 -25.01
CA CYS A 167 3.38 2.51 -25.47
C CYS A 167 4.35 1.81 -24.51
N LEU A 168 5.37 1.15 -25.06
CA LEU A 168 6.45 0.46 -24.31
C LEU A 168 7.63 1.42 -24.06
#